data_04bca5d0c089e350207e80e0551f522e
#
_entry.id   04bca5d0c089e350207e80e0551f522e
#
_cell.length_a   1.000
_cell.length_b   1.000
_cell.length_c   1.000
_cell.angle_alpha   90.00
_cell.angle_beta   90.00
_cell.angle_gamma   90.00
#
_symmetry.space_group_name_H-M   'P 1'
#
loop_
_entity.id
_entity.type
_entity.pdbx_description
1 polymer ?
#
loop_
_entity_poly.entity_id
_entity_poly.type
_entity_poly.pdbx_seq_one_letter_code
_entity_poly.pdbx_strand_id
1 'polypeptide(L)'
;AVQAMKELPGEEVDLLFLDIQMPELNGLEFSQMVDSRTRIVFTTAFGQYAIDGYRVNALDYLLKPISYVDFLQAANKALQWFELVQKPEEIDSIFVKSDYKLVQVELKKIMYIEGLKDYIKIYTEDAPKPILSLMSMKAMEELLPSSRFIRVHRSFIVQKDKIRVIDRGRIVFDKTYIPISDSYKQVFQTFLDERS
;
A
#
# COMPACT_ATOMS: atom_id res chain seq x y z
N ALA A 1 30.65 -9.40 -0.69
CA ALA A 1 30.04 -8.25 -1.35
C ALA A 1 29.69 -8.56 -2.82
N VAL A 2 30.65 -8.97 -3.66
CA VAL A 2 30.45 -9.19 -5.12
C VAL A 2 29.40 -10.27 -5.43
N GLN A 3 29.29 -11.32 -4.63
CA GLN A 3 28.27 -12.35 -4.81
C GLN A 3 26.87 -11.81 -4.49
N ALA A 4 26.72 -11.08 -3.39
CA ALA A 4 25.45 -10.44 -3.02
C ALA A 4 24.95 -9.44 -4.09
N MET A 5 25.84 -8.72 -4.76
CA MET A 5 25.47 -7.83 -5.89
C MET A 5 24.85 -8.57 -7.09
N LYS A 6 25.18 -9.85 -7.28
CA LYS A 6 24.61 -10.66 -8.37
C LYS A 6 23.25 -11.26 -8.00
N GLU A 7 23.04 -11.50 -6.72
CA GLU A 7 21.83 -12.17 -6.20
C GLU A 7 20.73 -11.16 -5.89
N LEU A 8 21.05 -9.99 -5.32
CA LEU A 8 20.07 -8.95 -4.94
C LEU A 8 19.12 -8.47 -6.06
N PRO A 9 19.52 -8.29 -7.32
CA PRO A 9 18.62 -7.81 -8.37
C PRO A 9 17.46 -8.76 -8.73
N GLY A 10 17.50 -10.00 -8.27
CA GLY A 10 16.45 -11.01 -8.49
C GLY A 10 15.57 -11.27 -7.28
N GLU A 11 15.88 -10.67 -6.13
CA GLU A 11 15.22 -10.91 -4.87
C GLU A 11 14.52 -9.65 -4.35
N GLU A 12 13.33 -9.80 -3.79
CA GLU A 12 12.65 -8.72 -3.05
C GLU A 12 13.18 -8.70 -1.62
N VAL A 13 14.17 -7.83 -1.36
CA VAL A 13 14.79 -7.68 -0.04
C VAL A 13 14.32 -6.39 0.60
N ASP A 14 13.57 -6.49 1.69
CA ASP A 14 13.10 -5.33 2.44
C ASP A 14 14.16 -4.76 3.39
N LEU A 15 14.90 -5.60 4.11
CA LEU A 15 15.90 -5.22 5.11
C LEU A 15 17.22 -5.95 4.89
N LEU A 16 18.31 -5.20 4.90
CA LEU A 16 19.68 -5.70 4.74
C LEU A 16 20.52 -5.35 5.98
N PHE A 17 21.07 -6.36 6.65
CA PHE A 17 22.14 -6.16 7.61
C PHE A 17 23.48 -6.23 6.88
N LEU A 18 24.21 -5.12 6.86
CA LEU A 18 25.37 -4.93 6.01
C LEU A 18 26.62 -4.60 6.84
N ASP A 19 27.65 -5.44 6.76
CA ASP A 19 28.93 -5.12 7.36
C ASP A 19 29.60 -3.98 6.57
N ILE A 20 30.11 -2.95 7.29
CA ILE A 20 30.84 -1.86 6.67
C ILE A 20 32.17 -2.37 6.14
N GLN A 21 32.88 -3.20 6.91
CA GLN A 21 34.21 -3.68 6.55
C GLN A 21 34.13 -5.06 5.87
N MET A 22 34.04 -5.04 4.56
CA MET A 22 34.08 -6.24 3.75
C MET A 22 35.26 -6.20 2.78
N PRO A 23 35.84 -7.38 2.42
CA PRO A 23 36.86 -7.47 1.38
C PRO A 23 36.31 -6.98 0.03
N GLU A 24 37.14 -6.35 -0.78
CA GLU A 24 36.90 -5.88 -2.16
C GLU A 24 35.95 -4.69 -2.29
N LEU A 25 34.85 -4.64 -1.57
CA LEU A 25 33.86 -3.56 -1.62
C LEU A 25 33.41 -3.20 -0.21
N ASN A 26 33.55 -1.93 0.14
CA ASN A 26 33.08 -1.41 1.42
C ASN A 26 31.55 -1.40 1.48
N GLY A 27 30.98 -1.73 2.65
CA GLY A 27 29.53 -1.73 2.85
C GLY A 27 28.85 -0.39 2.57
N LEU A 28 29.53 0.73 2.79
CA LEU A 28 29.01 2.06 2.44
C LEU A 28 28.92 2.26 0.92
N GLU A 29 29.90 1.78 0.17
CA GLU A 29 29.87 1.79 -1.30
C GLU A 29 28.79 0.86 -1.85
N PHE A 30 28.69 -0.35 -1.25
CA PHE A 30 27.65 -1.31 -1.60
C PHE A 30 26.24 -0.73 -1.38
N SER A 31 26.02 -0.01 -0.27
CA SER A 31 24.72 0.58 0.05
C SER A 31 24.20 1.56 -0.99
N GLN A 32 25.08 2.23 -1.73
CA GLN A 32 24.71 3.16 -2.80
C GLN A 32 24.18 2.45 -4.07
N MET A 33 24.40 1.14 -4.18
CA MET A 33 23.97 0.32 -5.31
C MET A 33 22.68 -0.47 -5.01
N VAL A 34 22.26 -0.47 -3.73
CA VAL A 34 21.04 -1.16 -3.28
C VAL A 34 19.80 -0.34 -3.64
N ASP A 35 18.70 -1.02 -3.98
CA ASP A 35 17.43 -0.36 -4.28
C ASP A 35 16.97 0.53 -3.11
N SER A 36 16.45 1.70 -3.41
CA SER A 36 15.98 2.67 -2.42
C SER A 36 14.85 2.15 -1.53
N ARG A 37 14.15 1.10 -1.94
CA ARG A 37 13.12 0.40 -1.15
C ARG A 37 13.71 -0.47 -0.06
N THR A 38 14.91 -1.01 -0.27
CA THR A 38 15.61 -1.83 0.72
C THR A 38 16.20 -0.93 1.82
N ARG A 39 15.87 -1.21 3.09
CA ARG A 39 16.45 -0.52 4.22
C ARG A 39 17.72 -1.22 4.71
N ILE A 40 18.67 -0.43 5.22
CA ILE A 40 19.97 -0.94 5.62
C ILE A 40 20.19 -0.67 7.10
N VAL A 41 20.61 -1.71 7.81
CA VAL A 41 21.19 -1.64 9.16
C VAL A 41 22.66 -2.01 9.04
N PHE A 42 23.54 -1.05 9.29
CA PHE A 42 24.97 -1.33 9.22
C PHE A 42 25.46 -2.07 10.45
N THR A 43 26.41 -2.99 10.25
CA THR A 43 27.16 -3.64 11.32
C THR A 43 28.64 -3.26 11.20
N THR A 44 29.32 -2.96 12.29
CA THR A 44 30.73 -2.55 12.26
C THR A 44 31.44 -2.84 13.58
N ALA A 45 32.77 -3.05 13.53
CA ALA A 45 33.61 -3.11 14.71
C ALA A 45 34.09 -1.73 15.20
N PHE A 46 33.81 -0.64 14.44
CA PHE A 46 34.36 0.69 14.70
C PHE A 46 33.26 1.73 14.86
N GLY A 47 33.17 2.36 16.03
CA GLY A 47 32.14 3.36 16.35
C GLY A 47 32.21 4.65 15.52
N GLN A 48 33.34 4.96 14.89
CA GLN A 48 33.52 6.19 14.09
C GLN A 48 32.65 6.23 12.82
N TYR A 49 32.26 5.07 12.27
CA TYR A 49 31.44 5.00 11.07
C TYR A 49 29.97 5.35 11.32
N ALA A 50 29.52 5.42 12.56
CA ALA A 50 28.17 5.88 12.89
C ALA A 50 27.91 7.36 12.45
N ILE A 51 28.97 8.16 12.33
CA ILE A 51 28.90 9.56 11.89
C ILE A 51 28.77 9.67 10.36
N ASP A 52 29.44 8.79 9.60
CA ASP A 52 29.37 8.78 8.13
C ASP A 52 28.04 8.24 7.61
N GLY A 53 27.30 7.54 8.42
CA GLY A 53 26.01 6.96 8.08
C GLY A 53 24.88 7.95 7.84
N TYR A 54 25.01 9.17 8.28
CA TYR A 54 24.05 10.23 7.95
C TYR A 54 23.94 10.50 6.45
N ARG A 55 24.94 10.07 5.65
CA ARG A 55 24.97 10.25 4.19
C ARG A 55 24.28 9.15 3.40
N VAL A 56 23.99 8.01 3.99
CA VAL A 56 23.49 6.81 3.25
C VAL A 56 22.09 6.35 3.69
N ASN A 57 21.35 7.17 4.42
CA ASN A 57 19.96 6.89 4.81
C ASN A 57 19.75 5.53 5.51
N ALA A 58 20.73 5.12 6.34
CA ALA A 58 20.66 3.89 7.11
C ALA A 58 19.57 3.97 8.19
N LEU A 59 18.93 2.85 8.41
CA LEU A 59 17.90 2.73 9.44
C LEU A 59 18.50 2.69 10.85
N ASP A 60 19.64 1.97 10.99
CA ASP A 60 20.37 1.86 12.26
C ASP A 60 21.83 1.39 12.07
N TYR A 61 22.59 1.40 13.17
CA TYR A 61 23.97 0.96 13.26
C TYR A 61 24.16 0.03 14.45
N LEU A 62 24.77 -1.15 14.23
CA LEU A 62 25.07 -2.11 15.26
C LEU A 62 26.59 -2.26 15.42
N LEU A 63 27.09 -1.97 16.62
CA LEU A 63 28.50 -2.14 16.95
C LEU A 63 28.78 -3.61 17.33
N LYS A 64 29.80 -4.21 16.74
CA LYS A 64 30.27 -5.56 17.10
C LYS A 64 31.12 -5.50 18.39
N PRO A 65 30.93 -6.45 19.33
CA PRO A 65 29.99 -7.56 19.31
C PRO A 65 28.54 -7.11 19.49
N ILE A 66 27.65 -7.55 18.59
CA ILE A 66 26.25 -7.16 18.60
C ILE A 66 25.54 -7.87 19.76
N SER A 67 24.96 -7.08 20.68
CA SER A 67 24.12 -7.64 21.73
C SER A 67 22.74 -8.02 21.18
N TYR A 68 22.08 -8.99 21.82
CA TYR A 68 20.73 -9.36 21.46
C TYR A 68 19.73 -8.18 21.60
N VAL A 69 19.96 -7.34 22.60
CA VAL A 69 19.11 -6.14 22.83
C VAL A 69 19.25 -5.14 21.69
N ASP A 70 20.47 -4.84 21.26
CA ASP A 70 20.72 -3.89 20.17
C ASP A 70 20.14 -4.42 18.85
N PHE A 71 20.31 -5.72 18.59
CA PHE A 71 19.69 -6.37 17.42
C PHE A 71 18.16 -6.25 17.41
N LEU A 72 17.51 -6.54 18.56
CA LEU A 72 16.06 -6.40 18.68
C LEU A 72 15.57 -4.97 18.50
N GLN A 73 16.31 -3.99 19.03
CA GLN A 73 15.97 -2.58 18.86
C GLN A 73 16.02 -2.19 17.38
N ALA A 74 17.07 -2.57 16.66
CA ALA A 74 17.20 -2.31 15.21
C ALA A 74 16.10 -3.02 14.40
N ALA A 75 15.79 -4.27 14.73
CA ALA A 75 14.74 -5.04 14.07
C ALA A 75 13.34 -4.42 14.32
N ASN A 76 13.03 -4.01 15.55
CA ASN A 76 11.77 -3.34 15.86
C ASN A 76 11.66 -1.97 15.17
N LYS A 77 12.76 -1.22 15.07
CA LYS A 77 12.81 0.04 14.33
C LYS A 77 12.55 -0.16 12.84
N ALA A 78 13.09 -1.26 12.27
CA ALA A 78 12.79 -1.65 10.89
C ALA A 78 11.30 -1.99 10.72
N LEU A 79 10.74 -2.82 11.60
CA LEU A 79 9.33 -3.18 11.56
C LEU A 79 8.43 -1.94 11.63
N GLN A 80 8.65 -1.05 12.59
CA GLN A 80 7.90 0.19 12.71
C GLN A 80 8.02 1.06 11.45
N TRP A 81 9.22 1.14 10.86
CA TRP A 81 9.42 1.90 9.62
C TRP A 81 8.60 1.31 8.46
N PHE A 82 8.62 -0.02 8.29
CA PHE A 82 7.83 -0.69 7.26
C PHE A 82 6.33 -0.55 7.50
N GLU A 83 5.87 -0.65 8.74
CA GLU A 83 4.47 -0.40 9.10
C GLU A 83 4.02 1.03 8.75
N LEU A 84 4.88 2.03 8.94
CA LEU A 84 4.59 3.42 8.59
C LEU A 84 4.60 3.65 7.09
N VAL A 85 5.52 3.01 6.35
CA VAL A 85 5.65 3.17 4.89
C VAL A 85 4.65 2.30 4.13
N GLN A 86 4.32 1.12 4.65
CA GLN A 86 3.28 0.24 4.09
C GLN A 86 1.86 0.69 4.43
N LYS A 87 1.67 1.64 5.37
CA LYS A 87 0.42 2.40 5.37
C LYS A 87 0.49 3.29 4.14
N PRO A 88 -0.25 3.00 3.05
CA PRO A 88 -0.52 4.02 2.05
C PRO A 88 -1.02 5.20 2.88
N GLU A 89 -0.59 6.42 2.60
CA GLU A 89 -1.27 7.60 3.14
C GLU A 89 -2.75 7.29 2.94
N GLU A 90 -3.48 7.05 4.02
CA GLU A 90 -4.89 6.75 3.90
C GLU A 90 -5.49 8.02 3.33
N ILE A 91 -5.62 8.05 2.01
CA ILE A 91 -6.37 9.10 1.33
C ILE A 91 -7.77 9.00 1.93
N ASP A 92 -8.07 9.88 2.88
CA ASP A 92 -9.36 9.89 3.56
C ASP A 92 -10.45 10.51 2.71
N SER A 93 -10.09 11.28 1.71
CA SER A 93 -11.03 11.96 0.81
C SER A 93 -10.43 12.15 -0.58
N ILE A 94 -11.31 12.20 -1.58
CA ILE A 94 -10.98 12.54 -2.96
C ILE A 94 -11.78 13.77 -3.39
N PHE A 95 -11.25 14.53 -4.37
CA PHE A 95 -11.99 15.59 -5.03
C PHE A 95 -12.52 15.11 -6.36
N VAL A 96 -13.82 15.25 -6.57
CA VAL A 96 -14.48 14.93 -7.84
C VAL A 96 -15.15 16.17 -8.42
N LYS A 97 -15.18 16.28 -9.74
CA LYS A 97 -15.85 17.38 -10.42
C LYS A 97 -17.34 17.06 -10.57
N SER A 98 -18.20 17.82 -9.92
CA SER A 98 -19.66 17.71 -10.00
C SER A 98 -20.27 19.09 -10.16
N ASP A 99 -21.17 19.27 -11.12
CA ASP A 99 -21.87 20.53 -11.41
C ASP A 99 -20.96 21.76 -11.45
N TYR A 100 -19.84 21.64 -12.22
CA TYR A 100 -18.80 22.69 -12.37
C TYR A 100 -18.05 23.04 -11.07
N LYS A 101 -18.21 22.27 -10.01
CA LYS A 101 -17.52 22.43 -8.71
C LYS A 101 -16.64 21.24 -8.41
N LEU A 102 -15.61 21.47 -7.61
CA LEU A 102 -14.87 20.39 -6.96
C LEU A 102 -15.55 20.05 -5.64
N VAL A 103 -16.00 18.80 -5.52
CA VAL A 103 -16.65 18.29 -4.33
C VAL A 103 -15.71 17.32 -3.65
N GLN A 104 -15.42 17.56 -2.38
CA GLN A 104 -14.67 16.63 -1.55
C GLN A 104 -15.58 15.49 -1.11
N VAL A 105 -15.14 14.26 -1.31
CA VAL A 105 -15.86 13.04 -0.92
C VAL A 105 -15.01 12.23 0.03
N GLU A 106 -15.48 12.06 1.25
CA GLU A 106 -14.82 11.21 2.26
C GLU A 106 -14.95 9.73 1.86
N LEU A 107 -13.82 9.05 1.68
CA LEU A 107 -13.81 7.66 1.22
C LEU A 107 -14.57 6.72 2.16
N LYS A 108 -14.49 6.95 3.47
CA LYS A 108 -15.19 6.13 4.48
C LYS A 108 -16.71 6.17 4.36
N LYS A 109 -17.28 7.22 3.74
CA LYS A 109 -18.73 7.39 3.56
C LYS A 109 -19.25 6.76 2.27
N ILE A 110 -18.37 6.49 1.31
CA ILE A 110 -18.77 5.87 0.04
C ILE A 110 -19.26 4.45 0.32
N MET A 111 -20.43 4.11 -0.20
CA MET A 111 -20.96 2.74 -0.18
C MET A 111 -20.56 1.99 -1.45
N TYR A 112 -20.92 2.56 -2.58
CA TYR A 112 -20.60 2.03 -3.91
C TYR A 112 -20.63 3.13 -4.97
N ILE A 113 -20.07 2.82 -6.13
CA ILE A 113 -20.01 3.72 -7.29
C ILE A 113 -20.60 2.97 -8.48
N GLU A 114 -21.50 3.66 -9.20
CA GLU A 114 -22.18 3.16 -10.40
C GLU A 114 -21.74 3.94 -11.62
N GLY A 115 -21.36 3.25 -12.69
CA GLY A 115 -21.06 3.86 -13.98
C GLY A 115 -22.33 4.12 -14.80
N LEU A 116 -22.45 5.34 -15.31
CA LEU A 116 -23.55 5.77 -16.16
C LEU A 116 -23.02 6.48 -17.41
N LYS A 117 -22.75 5.72 -18.49
CA LYS A 117 -22.11 6.22 -19.73
C LYS A 117 -20.79 6.94 -19.41
N ASP A 118 -20.72 8.25 -19.68
CA ASP A 118 -19.54 9.09 -19.44
C ASP A 118 -19.46 9.62 -18.00
N TYR A 119 -20.45 9.31 -17.18
CA TYR A 119 -20.55 9.75 -15.79
C TYR A 119 -20.44 8.57 -14.83
N ILE A 120 -20.09 8.90 -13.60
CA ILE A 120 -20.24 8.00 -12.45
C ILE A 120 -21.18 8.63 -11.43
N LYS A 121 -21.86 7.76 -10.68
CA LYS A 121 -22.67 8.12 -9.51
C LYS A 121 -22.00 7.56 -8.27
N ILE A 122 -21.64 8.42 -7.33
CA ILE A 122 -21.04 8.03 -6.06
C ILE A 122 -22.14 8.07 -5.00
N TYR A 123 -22.44 6.93 -4.42
CA TYR A 123 -23.43 6.76 -3.35
C TYR A 123 -22.72 6.75 -2.00
N THR A 124 -23.15 7.65 -1.12
CA THR A 124 -22.61 7.83 0.23
C THR A 124 -23.67 7.57 1.30
N GLU A 125 -23.24 7.23 2.52
CA GLU A 125 -24.17 6.95 3.65
C GLU A 125 -24.94 8.18 4.13
N ASP A 126 -24.36 9.37 3.98
CA ASP A 126 -24.86 10.61 4.55
C ASP A 126 -25.70 11.44 3.57
N ALA A 127 -25.83 11.01 2.32
CA ALA A 127 -26.58 11.74 1.31
C ALA A 127 -27.64 10.88 0.62
N PRO A 128 -28.90 11.33 0.52
CA PRO A 128 -29.97 10.57 -0.13
C PRO A 128 -29.84 10.53 -1.65
N LYS A 129 -29.02 11.42 -2.24
CA LYS A 129 -28.77 11.50 -3.68
C LYS A 129 -27.31 11.26 -3.98
N PRO A 130 -26.99 10.50 -5.03
CA PRO A 130 -25.62 10.29 -5.45
C PRO A 130 -24.96 11.57 -5.97
N ILE A 131 -23.66 11.67 -5.79
CA ILE A 131 -22.84 12.70 -6.43
C ILE A 131 -22.54 12.24 -7.86
N LEU A 132 -22.90 13.07 -8.86
CA LEU A 132 -22.58 12.82 -10.26
C LEU A 132 -21.24 13.44 -10.62
N SER A 133 -20.37 12.68 -11.27
CA SER A 133 -19.10 13.19 -11.77
C SER A 133 -18.83 12.74 -13.20
N LEU A 134 -18.35 13.64 -14.05
CA LEU A 134 -17.88 13.34 -15.40
C LEU A 134 -16.52 12.67 -15.32
N MET A 135 -16.52 11.36 -15.20
CA MET A 135 -15.33 10.54 -15.03
C MET A 135 -15.61 9.10 -15.47
N SER A 136 -14.60 8.41 -16.00
CA SER A 136 -14.73 6.99 -16.31
C SER A 136 -14.57 6.10 -15.05
N MET A 137 -15.17 4.91 -15.09
CA MET A 137 -15.00 3.91 -14.04
C MET A 137 -13.52 3.50 -13.83
N LYS A 138 -12.73 3.50 -14.90
CA LYS A 138 -11.29 3.19 -14.84
C LYS A 138 -10.54 4.29 -14.10
N ALA A 139 -10.77 5.56 -14.44
CA ALA A 139 -10.13 6.68 -13.75
C ALA A 139 -10.51 6.75 -12.26
N MET A 140 -11.77 6.42 -11.92
CA MET A 140 -12.18 6.32 -10.52
C MET A 140 -11.49 5.16 -9.80
N GLU A 141 -11.36 3.99 -10.43
CA GLU A 141 -10.66 2.83 -9.87
C GLU A 141 -9.19 3.13 -9.56
N GLU A 142 -8.52 3.92 -10.41
CA GLU A 142 -7.13 4.36 -10.22
C GLU A 142 -6.96 5.36 -9.05
N LEU A 143 -8.00 6.15 -8.74
CA LEU A 143 -8.01 7.10 -7.63
C LEU A 143 -8.31 6.46 -6.28
N LEU A 144 -8.99 5.31 -6.27
CA LEU A 144 -9.45 4.67 -5.05
C LEU A 144 -8.41 3.68 -4.52
N PRO A 145 -8.11 3.66 -3.21
CA PRO A 145 -7.22 2.68 -2.63
C PRO A 145 -7.81 1.25 -2.76
N SER A 146 -7.07 0.37 -3.40
CA SER A 146 -7.46 -1.04 -3.62
C SER A 146 -7.62 -1.82 -2.30
N SER A 147 -7.00 -1.38 -1.22
CA SER A 147 -7.20 -1.90 0.13
C SER A 147 -8.66 -1.75 0.60
N ARG A 148 -9.33 -0.66 0.24
CA ARG A 148 -10.68 -0.29 0.70
C ARG A 148 -11.77 -0.54 -0.35
N PHE A 149 -11.45 -0.53 -1.63
CA PHE A 149 -12.41 -0.64 -2.72
C PHE A 149 -12.12 -1.85 -3.60
N ILE A 150 -13.17 -2.39 -4.18
CA ILE A 150 -13.08 -3.52 -5.11
C ILE A 150 -14.05 -3.33 -6.26
N ARG A 151 -13.58 -3.53 -7.47
CA ARG A 151 -14.44 -3.56 -8.66
C ARG A 151 -15.09 -4.94 -8.80
N VAL A 152 -16.40 -4.97 -8.89
CA VAL A 152 -17.19 -6.21 -8.94
C VAL A 152 -17.95 -6.39 -10.24
N HIS A 153 -18.04 -5.32 -11.04
CA HIS A 153 -18.71 -5.32 -12.33
C HIS A 153 -18.10 -4.21 -13.21
N ARG A 154 -18.28 -4.31 -14.55
CA ARG A 154 -17.84 -3.24 -15.46
C ARG A 154 -18.37 -1.83 -15.06
N SER A 155 -19.54 -1.79 -14.40
CA SER A 155 -20.21 -0.56 -13.99
C SER A 155 -20.31 -0.39 -12.47
N PHE A 156 -19.65 -1.22 -11.63
CA PHE A 156 -19.73 -1.08 -10.18
C PHE A 156 -18.39 -1.30 -9.50
N ILE A 157 -18.07 -0.34 -8.60
CA ILE A 157 -17.02 -0.43 -7.59
C ILE A 157 -17.70 -0.36 -6.23
N VAL A 158 -17.32 -1.19 -5.28
CA VAL A 158 -17.91 -1.22 -3.94
C VAL A 158 -16.86 -1.03 -2.87
N GLN A 159 -17.22 -0.42 -1.75
CA GLN A 159 -16.37 -0.34 -0.59
C GLN A 159 -16.42 -1.65 0.19
N LYS A 160 -15.29 -2.30 0.40
CA LYS A 160 -15.15 -3.62 1.00
C LYS A 160 -15.77 -3.71 2.40
N ASP A 161 -15.57 -2.67 3.22
CA ASP A 161 -16.05 -2.64 4.61
C ASP A 161 -17.54 -2.35 4.74
N LYS A 162 -18.20 -1.93 3.64
CA LYS A 162 -19.66 -1.68 3.59
C LYS A 162 -20.43 -2.89 3.09
N ILE A 163 -19.76 -3.94 2.64
CA ILE A 163 -20.43 -5.18 2.23
C ILE A 163 -20.89 -5.93 3.47
N ARG A 164 -22.19 -5.98 3.68
CA ARG A 164 -22.80 -6.68 4.84
C ARG A 164 -23.54 -7.94 4.41
N VAL A 165 -24.13 -7.94 3.24
CA VAL A 165 -24.98 -9.04 2.77
C VAL A 165 -24.64 -9.36 1.32
N ILE A 166 -24.44 -10.64 1.04
CA ILE A 166 -24.31 -11.20 -0.31
C ILE A 166 -25.43 -12.22 -0.49
N ASP A 167 -26.30 -11.98 -1.46
CA ASP A 167 -27.40 -12.88 -1.79
C ASP A 167 -27.33 -13.34 -3.25
N ARG A 168 -27.24 -14.64 -3.49
CA ARG A 168 -27.24 -15.27 -4.81
C ARG A 168 -26.24 -14.63 -5.80
N GLY A 169 -25.01 -14.38 -5.32
CA GLY A 169 -23.94 -13.78 -6.13
C GLY A 169 -24.13 -12.28 -6.40
N ARG A 170 -24.94 -11.58 -5.61
CA ARG A 170 -25.14 -10.13 -5.67
C ARG A 170 -24.86 -9.52 -4.31
N ILE A 171 -24.22 -8.36 -4.31
CA ILE A 171 -24.00 -7.56 -3.11
C ILE A 171 -25.25 -6.73 -2.87
N VAL A 172 -25.75 -6.71 -1.63
CA VAL A 172 -27.00 -6.02 -1.28
C VAL A 172 -26.69 -4.78 -0.44
N PHE A 173 -27.08 -3.63 -0.97
CA PHE A 173 -27.10 -2.34 -0.25
C PHE A 173 -28.56 -1.89 -0.15
N ASP A 174 -29.18 -2.08 0.99
CA ASP A 174 -30.60 -1.82 1.21
C ASP A 174 -31.51 -2.44 0.13
N LYS A 175 -32.01 -1.62 -0.81
CA LYS A 175 -32.85 -2.04 -1.93
C LYS A 175 -32.06 -2.24 -3.23
N THR A 176 -30.77 -1.98 -3.24
CA THR A 176 -29.92 -2.07 -4.43
C THR A 176 -29.17 -3.40 -4.45
N TYR A 177 -29.29 -4.13 -5.55
CA TYR A 177 -28.61 -5.41 -5.79
C TYR A 177 -27.54 -5.23 -6.84
N ILE A 178 -26.26 -5.27 -6.43
CA ILE A 178 -25.11 -5.10 -7.30
C ILE A 178 -24.62 -6.48 -7.78
N PRO A 179 -24.66 -6.75 -9.09
CA PRO A 179 -24.21 -8.04 -9.62
C PRO A 179 -22.68 -8.13 -9.60
N ILE A 180 -22.18 -9.34 -9.33
CA ILE A 180 -20.76 -9.68 -9.50
C ILE A 180 -20.63 -10.37 -10.84
N SER A 181 -19.97 -9.73 -11.82
CA SER A 181 -19.79 -10.32 -13.15
C SER A 181 -18.66 -11.34 -13.17
N ASP A 182 -18.72 -12.29 -14.11
CA ASP A 182 -17.78 -13.41 -14.20
C ASP A 182 -16.31 -12.96 -14.23
N SER A 183 -16.02 -11.85 -14.91
CA SER A 183 -14.66 -11.28 -15.00
C SER A 183 -14.09 -10.83 -13.66
N TYR A 184 -14.91 -10.60 -12.65
CA TYR A 184 -14.51 -10.10 -11.33
C TYR A 184 -14.73 -11.11 -10.20
N LYS A 185 -15.33 -12.27 -10.50
CA LYS A 185 -15.65 -13.31 -9.49
C LYS A 185 -14.41 -13.80 -8.75
N GLN A 186 -13.32 -14.05 -9.47
CA GLN A 186 -12.10 -14.59 -8.87
C GLN A 186 -11.50 -13.61 -7.87
N VAL A 187 -11.37 -12.33 -8.25
CA VAL A 187 -10.83 -11.28 -7.37
C VAL A 187 -11.73 -11.09 -6.15
N PHE A 188 -13.05 -11.15 -6.35
CA PHE A 188 -14.01 -11.04 -5.25
C PHE A 188 -13.99 -12.25 -4.32
N GLN A 189 -13.80 -13.47 -4.87
CA GLN A 189 -13.66 -14.67 -4.04
C GLN A 189 -12.40 -14.63 -3.18
N THR A 190 -11.25 -14.23 -3.73
CA THR A 190 -10.02 -14.04 -2.96
C THR A 190 -10.24 -13.07 -1.79
N PHE A 191 -10.94 -11.95 -2.04
CA PHE A 191 -11.30 -11.00 -0.97
C PHE A 191 -12.17 -11.63 0.13
N LEU A 192 -13.09 -12.54 -0.20
CA LEU A 192 -13.92 -13.25 0.79
C LEU A 192 -13.09 -14.26 1.60
N ASP A 193 -12.21 -14.99 0.91
CA ASP A 193 -11.39 -16.03 1.52
C ASP A 193 -10.39 -15.44 2.54
N GLU A 194 -9.92 -14.20 2.31
CA GLU A 194 -9.05 -13.47 3.24
C GLU A 194 -9.77 -13.02 4.54
N ARG A 195 -11.11 -13.07 4.58
CA ARG A 195 -11.95 -12.57 5.68
C ARG A 195 -12.84 -13.65 6.31
N SER A 196 -12.69 -14.90 5.89
CA SER A 196 -13.45 -16.06 6.40
C SER A 196 -12.55 -16.95 7.31
#